data_823407d77efa6a8642efe58932c99e5d
#
_entry.id   823407d77efa6a8642efe58932c99e5d
#
_cell.length_a   1.000
_cell.length_b   1.000
_cell.length_c   1.000
_cell.angle_alpha   90.00
_cell.angle_beta   90.00
_cell.angle_gamma   90.00
#
_symmetry.space_group_name_H-M   'P 1'
#
loop_
_entity.id
_entity.type
_entity.pdbx_description
1 polymer ?
#
loop_
_entity_poly.entity_id
_entity_poly.type
_entity_poly.pdbx_seq_one_letter_code
_entity_poly.pdbx_strand_id
1 'polypeptide(L)'
;MSSPPPGLPGLQFHHFGLAVRDPAEAFRYLLALGYTGGNEVFDPLQKVNLAMRHHAAMPDVEVIWPGDGPSPIDRMIRGSGTLIYHLCYECPDPGTTIAALEAAGIETVLVSPPKPAVLFAGREVSFHMIPGFGLIELLQSSPAEA
;
A
#
# COMPACT_ATOMS: atom_id res chain seq x y z
N MET A 1 -15.86 24.80 -19.98
CA MET A 1 -15.27 23.57 -19.43
C MET A 1 -16.01 23.20 -18.14
N SER A 2 -16.44 21.98 -18.06
CA SER A 2 -17.01 21.51 -16.81
C SER A 2 -15.88 21.28 -15.78
N SER A 3 -16.20 21.53 -14.53
CA SER A 3 -15.27 21.21 -13.44
C SER A 3 -15.08 19.69 -13.37
N PRO A 4 -13.89 19.21 -13.00
CA PRO A 4 -13.73 17.77 -12.74
C PRO A 4 -14.67 17.35 -11.60
N PRO A 5 -15.10 16.08 -11.57
CA PRO A 5 -15.89 15.60 -10.44
C PRO A 5 -15.12 15.77 -9.14
N PRO A 6 -15.82 16.04 -8.03
CA PRO A 6 -15.15 16.19 -6.74
C PRO A 6 -14.49 14.86 -6.37
N GLY A 7 -13.20 14.94 -6.00
CA GLY A 7 -12.49 13.80 -5.45
C GLY A 7 -12.89 13.57 -4.00
N LEU A 8 -12.30 12.56 -3.39
CA LEU A 8 -12.48 12.32 -1.97
C LEU A 8 -11.61 13.26 -1.17
N PRO A 9 -12.15 13.98 -0.18
CA PRO A 9 -11.40 14.96 0.59
C PRO A 9 -10.19 14.33 1.27
N GLY A 10 -9.02 14.97 1.08
CA GLY A 10 -7.78 14.53 1.72
C GLY A 10 -7.18 13.25 1.22
N LEU A 11 -7.75 12.64 0.18
CA LEU A 11 -7.21 11.41 -0.39
C LEU A 11 -6.01 11.74 -1.27
N GLN A 12 -4.84 11.14 -0.97
CA GLN A 12 -3.62 11.33 -1.74
C GLN A 12 -2.97 9.98 -2.01
N PHE A 13 -2.45 9.80 -3.23
CA PHE A 13 -1.68 8.61 -3.54
C PHE A 13 -0.39 8.62 -2.71
N HIS A 14 -0.05 7.50 -2.10
CA HIS A 14 1.13 7.38 -1.25
C HIS A 14 2.20 6.48 -1.88
N HIS A 15 1.84 5.25 -2.20
CA HIS A 15 2.79 4.31 -2.81
C HIS A 15 2.03 3.14 -3.44
N PHE A 16 2.74 2.32 -4.21
CA PHE A 16 2.22 1.02 -4.58
C PHE A 16 3.06 -0.09 -3.93
N GLY A 17 2.41 -1.22 -3.65
CA GLY A 17 3.04 -2.37 -3.04
C GLY A 17 3.48 -3.38 -4.09
N LEU A 18 4.74 -3.80 -4.03
CA LEU A 18 5.31 -4.81 -4.90
C LEU A 18 5.65 -6.04 -4.05
N ALA A 19 4.88 -7.11 -4.21
CA ALA A 19 5.15 -8.36 -3.53
C ALA A 19 6.09 -9.21 -4.38
N VAL A 20 7.20 -9.66 -3.78
CA VAL A 20 8.21 -10.46 -4.48
C VAL A 20 8.64 -11.62 -3.59
N ARG A 21 9.15 -12.67 -4.22
CA ARG A 21 9.71 -13.80 -3.47
C ARG A 21 11.09 -13.48 -2.93
N ASP A 22 11.93 -12.89 -3.78
CA ASP A 22 13.29 -12.49 -3.45
C ASP A 22 13.46 -11.02 -3.82
N PRO A 23 13.72 -10.14 -2.86
CA PRO A 23 13.78 -8.71 -3.13
C PRO A 23 15.02 -8.25 -3.88
N ALA A 24 16.06 -9.06 -3.97
CA ALA A 24 17.36 -8.64 -4.50
C ALA A 24 17.26 -8.09 -5.93
N GLU A 25 16.54 -8.80 -6.82
CA GLU A 25 16.40 -8.35 -8.20
C GLU A 25 15.53 -7.09 -8.31
N ALA A 26 14.48 -7.01 -7.49
CA ALA A 26 13.63 -5.83 -7.46
C ALA A 26 14.43 -4.61 -7.01
N PHE A 27 15.24 -4.74 -5.97
CA PHE A 27 16.09 -3.66 -5.50
C PHE A 27 17.11 -3.21 -6.55
N ARG A 28 17.70 -4.15 -7.27
CA ARG A 28 18.65 -3.83 -8.34
C ARG A 28 17.97 -3.04 -9.46
N TYR A 29 16.79 -3.47 -9.88
CA TYR A 29 16.03 -2.77 -10.91
C TYR A 29 15.66 -1.36 -10.47
N LEU A 30 15.12 -1.24 -9.26
CA LEU A 30 14.73 0.07 -8.72
C LEU A 30 15.92 1.01 -8.59
N LEU A 31 17.08 0.50 -8.15
CA LEU A 31 18.30 1.30 -8.07
C LEU A 31 18.72 1.78 -9.46
N ALA A 32 18.62 0.93 -10.48
CA ALA A 32 18.94 1.31 -11.86
C ALA A 32 18.04 2.43 -12.39
N LEU A 33 16.80 2.50 -11.90
CA LEU A 33 15.87 3.59 -12.24
C LEU A 33 16.13 4.87 -11.45
N GLY A 34 17.00 4.84 -10.45
CA GLY A 34 17.31 6.00 -9.63
C GLY A 34 16.59 6.04 -8.28
N TYR A 35 15.94 4.94 -7.88
CA TYR A 35 15.34 4.86 -6.55
C TYR A 35 16.41 4.76 -5.48
N THR A 36 16.13 5.40 -4.34
CA THR A 36 16.95 5.27 -3.12
C THR A 36 16.08 4.68 -2.04
N GLY A 37 16.68 4.05 -1.04
CA GLY A 37 15.90 3.26 -0.15
C GLY A 37 16.08 3.50 1.32
N GLY A 38 15.03 3.08 2.07
CA GLY A 38 15.05 2.98 3.50
C GLY A 38 15.54 1.62 3.95
N ASN A 39 15.46 1.41 5.26
CA ASN A 39 15.88 0.17 5.88
C ASN A 39 14.86 -0.94 5.65
N GLU A 40 15.33 -2.17 5.64
CA GLU A 40 14.47 -3.34 5.67
C GLU A 40 13.92 -3.50 7.09
N VAL A 41 12.61 -3.73 7.20
CA VAL A 41 11.96 -3.98 8.49
C VAL A 41 11.05 -5.19 8.39
N PHE A 42 10.87 -5.89 9.51
CA PHE A 42 9.90 -6.98 9.60
C PHE A 42 8.65 -6.48 10.30
N ASP A 43 7.49 -6.75 9.70
CA ASP A 43 6.19 -6.42 10.29
C ASP A 43 5.60 -7.69 10.93
N PRO A 44 5.59 -7.78 12.26
CA PRO A 44 5.10 -8.98 12.94
C PRO A 44 3.57 -9.15 12.85
N LEU A 45 2.85 -8.08 12.58
CA LEU A 45 1.39 -8.15 12.45
C LEU A 45 0.98 -8.68 11.08
N GLN A 46 1.73 -8.32 10.05
CA GLN A 46 1.47 -8.79 8.68
C GLN A 46 2.35 -9.98 8.30
N LYS A 47 3.37 -10.29 9.09
CA LYS A 47 4.30 -11.41 8.87
C LYS A 47 5.03 -11.31 7.53
N VAL A 48 5.48 -10.14 7.20
CA VAL A 48 6.24 -9.87 5.97
C VAL A 48 7.43 -8.97 6.29
N ASN A 49 8.43 -9.03 5.41
CA ASN A 49 9.51 -8.06 5.39
C ASN A 49 9.14 -6.93 4.44
N LEU A 50 9.54 -5.72 4.76
CA LEU A 50 9.16 -4.51 4.04
C LEU A 50 10.36 -3.60 3.86
N ALA A 51 10.40 -2.89 2.73
CA ALA A 51 11.35 -1.82 2.52
C ALA A 51 10.78 -0.80 1.56
N MET A 52 10.83 0.48 1.93
CA MET A 52 10.42 1.56 1.04
C MET A 52 11.55 1.92 0.09
N ARG A 53 11.18 2.33 -1.11
CA ARG A 53 12.08 2.91 -2.10
C ARG A 53 11.46 4.18 -2.64
N HIS A 54 12.26 5.22 -2.75
CA HIS A 54 11.80 6.57 -3.09
C HIS A 54 12.50 7.09 -4.34
N HIS A 55 11.78 7.91 -5.10
CA HIS A 55 12.28 8.53 -6.30
C HIS A 55 11.75 9.97 -6.39
N ALA A 56 12.59 10.88 -6.89
CA ALA A 56 12.20 12.30 -6.99
C ALA A 56 11.07 12.54 -7.99
N ALA A 57 10.94 11.69 -9.02
CA ALA A 57 10.02 11.90 -10.13
C ALA A 57 9.01 10.76 -10.34
N MET A 58 9.11 9.67 -9.60
CA MET A 58 8.24 8.50 -9.74
C MET A 58 7.62 8.13 -8.41
N PRO A 59 6.50 7.39 -8.40
CA PRO A 59 5.84 6.98 -7.16
C PRO A 59 6.76 6.15 -6.26
N ASP A 60 6.58 6.29 -4.95
CA ASP A 60 7.25 5.42 -3.98
C ASP A 60 6.79 3.97 -4.17
N VAL A 61 7.69 3.06 -3.86
CA VAL A 61 7.42 1.62 -3.95
C VAL A 61 7.70 1.00 -2.59
N GLU A 62 6.74 0.23 -2.09
CA GLU A 62 6.93 -0.62 -0.93
C GLU A 62 7.23 -2.03 -1.43
N VAL A 63 8.46 -2.50 -1.25
CA VAL A 63 8.84 -3.85 -1.62
C VAL A 63 8.53 -4.76 -0.44
N ILE A 64 7.80 -5.84 -0.68
CA ILE A 64 7.27 -6.74 0.34
C ILE A 64 7.67 -8.16 -0.02
N TRP A 65 8.27 -8.90 0.92
CA TRP A 65 8.64 -10.28 0.68
C TRP A 65 8.38 -11.12 1.93
N PRO A 66 8.20 -12.45 1.77
CA PRO A 66 7.90 -13.31 2.92
C PRO A 66 9.00 -13.28 3.96
N GLY A 67 8.61 -13.29 5.24
CA GLY A 67 9.53 -13.56 6.33
C GLY A 67 9.72 -15.07 6.47
N ASP A 68 10.33 -15.48 7.57
CA ASP A 68 10.46 -16.90 7.89
C ASP A 68 9.08 -17.47 8.19
N GLY A 69 8.78 -18.63 7.61
CA GLY A 69 7.51 -19.30 7.76
C GLY A 69 6.42 -18.81 6.82
N PRO A 70 5.18 -19.27 7.01
CA PRO A 70 4.07 -18.92 6.12
C PRO A 70 3.78 -17.41 6.12
N SER A 71 3.49 -16.86 4.94
CA SER A 71 3.20 -15.45 4.75
C SER A 71 1.88 -15.27 3.99
N PRO A 72 1.11 -14.20 4.29
CA PRO A 72 -0.11 -13.91 3.56
C PRO A 72 0.08 -13.71 2.05
N ILE A 73 1.29 -13.31 1.63
CA ILE A 73 1.55 -13.04 0.22
C ILE A 73 2.03 -14.28 -0.56
N ASP A 74 2.28 -15.41 0.12
CA ASP A 74 2.77 -16.62 -0.54
C ASP A 74 1.89 -17.06 -1.71
N ARG A 75 0.57 -16.99 -1.53
CA ARG A 75 -0.39 -17.37 -2.57
C ARG A 75 -0.35 -16.42 -3.74
N MET A 76 -0.19 -15.13 -3.49
CA MET A 76 -0.21 -14.09 -4.50
C MET A 76 0.97 -14.20 -5.45
N ILE A 77 2.14 -14.56 -4.94
CA ILE A 77 3.38 -14.59 -5.73
C ILE A 77 3.72 -15.98 -6.25
N ARG A 78 2.88 -16.98 -5.98
CA ARG A 78 3.19 -18.40 -6.30
C ARG A 78 3.43 -18.63 -7.78
N GLY A 79 2.67 -17.98 -8.66
CA GLY A 79 2.77 -18.19 -10.10
C GLY A 79 3.99 -17.53 -10.73
N SER A 80 4.07 -16.21 -10.63
CA SER A 80 5.11 -15.41 -11.28
C SER A 80 6.30 -15.08 -10.37
N GLY A 81 6.13 -15.20 -9.06
CA GLY A 81 7.15 -14.80 -8.09
C GLY A 81 7.15 -13.31 -7.80
N THR A 82 6.27 -12.54 -8.43
CA THR A 82 6.16 -11.09 -8.26
C THR A 82 4.75 -10.62 -8.59
N LEU A 83 4.30 -9.57 -7.91
CA LEU A 83 2.97 -8.98 -8.16
C LEU A 83 2.92 -7.56 -7.61
N ILE A 84 2.46 -6.60 -8.44
CA ILE A 84 2.02 -5.31 -7.91
C ILE A 84 0.66 -5.58 -7.30
N TYR A 85 0.56 -5.55 -5.94
CA TYR A 85 -0.61 -6.13 -5.31
C TYR A 85 -1.51 -5.14 -4.61
N HIS A 86 -1.04 -3.93 -4.29
CA HIS A 86 -1.95 -2.89 -3.80
C HIS A 86 -1.47 -1.50 -4.19
N LEU A 87 -2.44 -0.57 -4.22
CA LEU A 87 -2.19 0.86 -4.26
C LEU A 87 -2.55 1.42 -2.90
N CYS A 88 -1.66 2.21 -2.31
CA CYS A 88 -1.90 2.83 -1.02
C CYS A 88 -2.25 4.30 -1.18
N TYR A 89 -3.33 4.70 -0.54
CA TYR A 89 -3.75 6.09 -0.45
C TYR A 89 -3.71 6.54 1.01
N GLU A 90 -3.26 7.76 1.20
CA GLU A 90 -3.25 8.40 2.50
C GLU A 90 -4.51 9.25 2.65
N CYS A 91 -5.14 9.21 3.82
CA CYS A 91 -6.35 9.98 4.09
C CYS A 91 -6.47 10.29 5.58
N PRO A 92 -7.14 11.40 5.94
CA PRO A 92 -7.29 11.77 7.35
C PRO A 92 -8.07 10.74 8.17
N ASP A 93 -9.14 10.19 7.59
CA ASP A 93 -10.00 9.20 8.25
C ASP A 93 -10.46 8.14 7.26
N PRO A 94 -9.84 6.94 7.31
CA PRO A 94 -10.22 5.85 6.41
C PRO A 94 -11.72 5.50 6.44
N GLY A 95 -12.35 5.56 7.61
CA GLY A 95 -13.78 5.28 7.72
C GLY A 95 -14.63 6.24 6.91
N THR A 96 -14.27 7.52 6.95
CA THR A 96 -14.96 8.55 6.16
C THR A 96 -14.74 8.33 4.66
N THR A 97 -13.53 7.93 4.26
CA THR A 97 -13.23 7.62 2.87
C THR A 97 -14.08 6.46 2.36
N ILE A 98 -14.17 5.39 3.13
CA ILE A 98 -14.99 4.23 2.77
C ILE A 98 -16.47 4.62 2.69
N ALA A 99 -16.97 5.39 3.66
CA ALA A 99 -18.36 5.84 3.63
C ALA A 99 -18.65 6.69 2.39
N ALA A 100 -17.71 7.54 1.97
CA ALA A 100 -17.87 8.35 0.77
C ALA A 100 -17.90 7.49 -0.50
N LEU A 101 -17.08 6.45 -0.57
CA LEU A 101 -17.11 5.50 -1.69
C LEU A 101 -18.45 4.79 -1.76
N GLU A 102 -18.95 4.30 -0.64
CA GLU A 102 -20.24 3.62 -0.58
C GLU A 102 -21.38 4.56 -0.96
N ALA A 103 -21.35 5.81 -0.51
CA ALA A 103 -22.33 6.81 -0.89
C ALA A 103 -22.32 7.11 -2.40
N ALA A 104 -21.17 6.92 -3.05
CA ALA A 104 -21.04 7.06 -4.50
C ALA A 104 -21.44 5.80 -5.27
N GLY A 105 -21.91 4.77 -4.57
CA GLY A 105 -22.32 3.51 -5.19
C GLY A 105 -21.19 2.53 -5.43
N ILE A 106 -20.03 2.77 -4.85
CA ILE A 106 -18.87 1.88 -5.00
C ILE A 106 -18.91 0.85 -3.88
N GLU A 107 -18.93 -0.42 -4.25
CA GLU A 107 -18.80 -1.51 -3.29
C GLU A 107 -17.38 -1.58 -2.76
N THR A 108 -17.23 -1.75 -1.44
CA THR A 108 -15.94 -1.97 -0.81
C THR A 108 -16.03 -3.20 0.08
N VAL A 109 -15.02 -4.06 0.03
CA VAL A 109 -14.96 -5.27 0.85
C VAL A 109 -13.75 -5.18 1.76
N LEU A 110 -14.00 -5.17 3.08
CA LEU A 110 -12.91 -5.13 4.06
C LEU A 110 -12.13 -6.44 4.02
N VAL A 111 -10.82 -6.34 3.77
CA VAL A 111 -9.91 -7.49 3.75
C VAL A 111 -9.12 -7.58 5.05
N SER A 112 -8.61 -6.46 5.53
CA SER A 112 -7.88 -6.40 6.79
C SER A 112 -8.26 -5.12 7.53
N PRO A 113 -8.74 -5.24 8.78
CA PRO A 113 -9.11 -4.07 9.58
C PRO A 113 -7.88 -3.24 9.94
N PRO A 114 -8.08 -1.99 10.41
CA PRO A 114 -6.97 -1.10 10.75
C PRO A 114 -5.99 -1.75 11.72
N LYS A 115 -4.70 -1.66 11.39
CA LYS A 115 -3.59 -2.14 12.21
C LYS A 115 -2.43 -1.16 12.13
N PRO A 116 -1.66 -0.98 13.20
CA PRO A 116 -0.47 -0.14 13.14
C PRO A 116 0.53 -0.65 12.13
N ALA A 117 1.09 0.25 11.33
CA ALA A 117 2.09 -0.09 10.32
C ALA A 117 3.48 0.33 10.79
N VAL A 118 4.40 -0.62 10.83
CA VAL A 118 5.75 -0.40 11.36
C VAL A 118 6.54 0.61 10.52
N LEU A 119 6.35 0.61 9.19
CA LEU A 119 7.03 1.55 8.30
C LEU A 119 6.52 2.99 8.42
N PHE A 120 5.34 3.19 8.97
CA PHE A 120 4.67 4.49 8.99
C PHE A 120 4.47 4.99 10.42
N ALA A 121 5.43 4.71 11.28
CA ALA A 121 5.47 5.18 12.66
C ALA A 121 4.21 4.81 13.46
N GLY A 122 3.65 3.64 13.20
CA GLY A 122 2.47 3.14 13.89
C GLY A 122 1.15 3.71 13.40
N ARG A 123 1.15 4.52 12.34
CA ARG A 123 -0.11 4.98 11.72
C ARG A 123 -0.87 3.75 11.22
N GLU A 124 -2.20 3.79 11.34
CA GLU A 124 -3.01 2.65 10.98
C GLU A 124 -3.17 2.49 9.47
N VAL A 125 -3.12 1.24 9.02
CA VAL A 125 -3.43 0.85 7.64
C VAL A 125 -4.56 -0.16 7.65
N SER A 126 -5.39 -0.11 6.62
CA SER A 126 -6.45 -1.10 6.38
C SER A 126 -6.46 -1.47 4.91
N PHE A 127 -6.88 -2.69 4.61
CA PHE A 127 -6.94 -3.19 3.24
C PHE A 127 -8.38 -3.46 2.84
N HIS A 128 -8.70 -3.04 1.63
CA HIS A 128 -10.05 -3.14 1.08
C HIS A 128 -9.96 -3.62 -0.37
N MET A 129 -10.87 -4.51 -0.74
CA MET A 129 -11.01 -4.94 -2.12
C MET A 129 -12.08 -4.11 -2.80
N ILE A 130 -11.74 -3.53 -3.94
CA ILE A 130 -12.68 -2.77 -4.76
C ILE A 130 -13.01 -3.65 -5.97
N PRO A 131 -14.22 -4.22 -6.05
CA PRO A 131 -14.59 -5.07 -7.18
C PRO A 131 -14.37 -4.34 -8.51
N GLY A 132 -13.73 -5.02 -9.45
CA GLY A 132 -13.41 -4.45 -10.75
C GLY A 132 -12.13 -3.63 -10.79
N PHE A 133 -11.52 -3.34 -9.64
CA PHE A 133 -10.27 -2.58 -9.56
C PHE A 133 -9.15 -3.39 -8.93
N GLY A 134 -9.34 -3.86 -7.70
CA GLY A 134 -8.32 -4.61 -6.98
C GLY A 134 -8.16 -4.16 -5.54
N LEU A 135 -7.05 -4.57 -4.94
CA LEU A 135 -6.77 -4.30 -3.54
C LEU A 135 -6.22 -2.88 -3.35
N ILE A 136 -6.80 -2.15 -2.42
CA ILE A 136 -6.26 -0.86 -1.99
C ILE A 136 -5.90 -0.91 -0.51
N GLU A 137 -4.93 -0.09 -0.14
CA GLU A 137 -4.55 0.15 1.24
C GLU A 137 -4.90 1.59 1.60
N LEU A 138 -5.48 1.82 2.76
CA LEU A 138 -5.72 3.16 3.28
C LEU A 138 -4.82 3.39 4.48
N LEU A 139 -3.99 4.41 4.39
CA LEU A 139 -3.06 4.83 5.43
C LEU A 139 -3.60 6.10 6.08
N GLN A 140 -3.80 6.06 7.38
CA GLN A 140 -4.23 7.24 8.11
C GLN A 140 -3.14 8.30 8.08
N SER A 141 -3.49 9.52 7.71
CA SER A 141 -2.57 10.66 7.72
C SER A 141 -2.09 10.94 9.15
N SER A 142 -0.88 11.47 9.27
CA SER A 142 -0.42 11.91 10.58
C SER A 142 -1.24 13.12 11.04
N PRO A 143 -1.36 13.34 12.37
CA PRO A 143 -2.09 14.51 12.88
C PRO A 143 -1.61 15.86 12.33
N ALA A 144 -0.32 15.95 11.95
CA ALA A 144 0.25 17.15 11.37
C ALA A 144 -0.20 17.40 9.93
N GLU A 145 -0.71 16.36 9.24
CA GLU A 145 -1.15 16.41 7.84
C GLU A 145 -2.67 16.46 7.70
N ALA A 146 -3.37 16.20 8.78
CA ALA A 146 -4.84 16.11 8.80
C ALA A 146 -5.54 17.47 8.80
#